data_4f891c8c10377f7a9cc24374dd9ca9e8
#
_entry.id   4f891c8c10377f7a9cc24374dd9ca9e8
#
_cell.length_a   1.000
_cell.length_b   1.000
_cell.length_c   1.000
_cell.angle_alpha   90.00
_cell.angle_beta   90.00
_cell.angle_gamma   90.00
#
_symmetry.space_group_name_H-M   'P 1'
#
loop_
_entity.id
_entity.type
_entity.pdbx_description
1 polymer ?
#
loop_
_entity_poly.entity_id
_entity_poly.type
_entity_poly.pdbx_seq_one_letter_code
_entity_poly.pdbx_strand_id
1 'polypeptide(L)'
;MKRVFIAIVALFALVGESFAFIPFGHQTIAALAEKYMTNKAKSEVQTILKENMTDESVWLNSLRNQEATAYTKDWHFFTLDVNGKSTTAAENDGVVQLEKAIAVLRNRVNESDSLVSASLRTVIHLVGDMHCLSHIRIDGNEATKGFDYMVTNEGVGKNHKSWKASWYYLWERTFVGRYTFFTPQYYADDIDIYANSKKSAYEQGTPRSWVENGGEDVVRALPHLHTTELIPTQVIQLYEFNHTKCMAKAGYRLAALLNDVFK
;
A
#
# COMPACT_ATOMS: atom_id res chain seq x y z
N MET A 1 59.45 -9.85 5.52
CA MET A 1 58.18 -10.50 5.17
C MET A 1 57.09 -9.46 5.39
N LYS A 2 56.61 -8.84 4.29
CA LYS A 2 55.54 -7.83 4.32
C LYS A 2 54.19 -8.55 4.21
N ARG A 3 53.36 -8.42 5.26
CA ARG A 3 52.00 -8.96 5.24
C ARG A 3 51.10 -7.95 4.48
N VAL A 4 50.63 -8.34 3.31
CA VAL A 4 49.63 -7.60 2.55
C VAL A 4 48.27 -7.93 3.14
N PHE A 5 47.63 -6.96 3.77
CA PHE A 5 46.21 -7.05 4.15
C PHE A 5 45.37 -6.72 2.94
N ILE A 6 44.73 -7.72 2.35
CA ILE A 6 43.71 -7.52 1.31
C ILE A 6 42.41 -7.20 2.07
N ALA A 7 42.03 -5.94 2.06
CA ALA A 7 40.70 -5.53 2.51
C ALA A 7 39.70 -5.87 1.41
N ILE A 8 38.90 -6.91 1.62
CA ILE A 8 37.74 -7.20 0.77
C ILE A 8 36.68 -6.19 1.15
N VAL A 9 36.56 -5.13 0.34
CA VAL A 9 35.40 -4.23 0.38
C VAL A 9 34.25 -5.01 -0.29
N ALA A 10 33.39 -5.61 0.51
CA ALA A 10 32.13 -6.14 0.03
C ALA A 10 31.24 -4.95 -0.42
N LEU A 11 31.23 -4.70 -1.71
CA LEU A 11 30.32 -3.75 -2.36
C LEU A 11 28.93 -4.39 -2.33
N PHE A 12 28.16 -4.15 -1.27
CA PHE A 12 26.74 -4.41 -1.30
C PHE A 12 26.12 -3.46 -2.34
N ALA A 13 26.00 -3.94 -3.57
CA ALA A 13 25.09 -3.36 -4.53
C ALA A 13 23.68 -3.48 -3.92
N LEU A 14 23.21 -2.40 -3.32
CA LEU A 14 21.80 -2.21 -2.99
C LEU A 14 21.05 -2.16 -4.33
N VAL A 15 20.70 -3.33 -4.84
CA VAL A 15 19.62 -3.45 -5.82
C VAL A 15 18.40 -2.92 -5.07
N GLY A 16 17.99 -1.71 -5.41
CA GLY A 16 16.82 -1.08 -4.85
C GLY A 16 15.58 -1.88 -5.27
N GLU A 17 15.23 -2.91 -4.50
CA GLU A 17 13.95 -3.57 -4.66
C GLU A 17 12.87 -2.53 -4.35
N SER A 18 12.11 -2.17 -5.35
CA SER A 18 10.95 -1.30 -5.19
C SER A 18 9.82 -2.17 -4.60
N PHE A 19 9.74 -2.19 -3.29
CA PHE A 19 8.63 -2.80 -2.57
C PHE A 19 7.50 -1.78 -2.47
N ALA A 20 6.32 -2.17 -2.93
CA ALA A 20 5.07 -1.53 -2.54
C ALA A 20 4.90 -1.69 -1.03
N PHE A 21 4.33 -0.70 -0.35
CA PHE A 21 4.36 -0.58 1.11
C PHE A 21 5.36 -1.55 1.74
N ILE A 22 6.42 -1.08 2.35
CA ILE A 22 7.30 -2.04 3.03
C ILE A 22 6.42 -3.05 3.76
N PRO A 23 6.80 -4.32 3.88
CA PRO A 23 5.96 -5.39 4.46
C PRO A 23 5.15 -4.95 5.67
N PHE A 24 5.74 -4.11 6.49
CA PHE A 24 5.14 -3.56 7.71
C PHE A 24 3.83 -2.79 7.46
N GLY A 25 3.70 -2.04 6.35
CA GLY A 25 2.46 -1.30 6.03
C GLY A 25 1.29 -2.25 5.73
N HIS A 26 1.49 -3.23 4.84
CA HIS A 26 0.48 -4.26 4.54
C HIS A 26 0.12 -5.08 5.76
N GLN A 27 1.12 -5.49 6.54
CA GLN A 27 0.92 -6.23 7.79
C GLN A 27 0.10 -5.43 8.81
N THR A 28 0.35 -4.14 8.94
CA THR A 28 -0.43 -3.25 9.83
C THR A 28 -1.89 -3.14 9.38
N ILE A 29 -2.13 -3.00 8.06
CA ILE A 29 -3.49 -2.94 7.49
C ILE A 29 -4.23 -4.27 7.73
N ALA A 30 -3.57 -5.41 7.51
CA ALA A 30 -4.12 -6.72 7.76
C ALA A 30 -4.46 -6.92 9.24
N ALA A 31 -3.56 -6.54 10.16
CA ALA A 31 -3.80 -6.61 11.61
C ALA A 31 -4.99 -5.75 12.04
N LEU A 32 -5.14 -4.54 11.50
CA LEU A 32 -6.30 -3.69 11.76
C LEU A 32 -7.59 -4.32 11.22
N ALA A 33 -7.55 -4.93 10.03
CA ALA A 33 -8.70 -5.61 9.46
C ALA A 33 -9.14 -6.80 10.32
N GLU A 34 -8.22 -7.65 10.76
CA GLU A 34 -8.51 -8.79 11.63
C GLU A 34 -9.27 -8.40 12.89
N LYS A 35 -8.96 -7.24 13.47
CA LYS A 35 -9.66 -6.73 14.66
C LYS A 35 -11.17 -6.58 14.43
N TYR A 36 -11.59 -6.24 13.21
CA TYR A 36 -13.00 -5.94 12.86
C TYR A 36 -13.68 -7.01 12.01
N MET A 37 -12.99 -8.09 11.68
CA MET A 37 -13.59 -9.25 11.03
C MET A 37 -14.49 -10.04 11.97
N THR A 38 -15.60 -10.54 11.44
CA THR A 38 -16.47 -11.50 12.15
C THR A 38 -15.73 -12.82 12.38
N ASN A 39 -16.17 -13.58 13.38
CA ASN A 39 -15.59 -14.91 13.65
C ASN A 39 -15.70 -15.84 12.43
N LYS A 40 -16.79 -15.74 11.67
CA LYS A 40 -16.99 -16.51 10.44
C LYS A 40 -15.95 -16.12 9.38
N ALA A 41 -15.79 -14.81 9.10
CA ALA A 41 -14.80 -14.35 8.15
C ALA A 41 -13.35 -14.74 8.55
N LYS A 42 -13.00 -14.62 9.83
CA LYS A 42 -11.70 -15.09 10.35
C LYS A 42 -11.47 -16.57 10.10
N SER A 43 -12.47 -17.39 10.40
CA SER A 43 -12.39 -18.85 10.20
C SER A 43 -12.23 -19.21 8.72
N GLU A 44 -12.99 -18.57 7.83
CA GLU A 44 -12.89 -18.79 6.38
C GLU A 44 -11.52 -18.37 5.84
N VAL A 45 -11.04 -17.17 6.21
CA VAL A 45 -9.72 -16.68 5.83
C VAL A 45 -8.62 -17.63 6.29
N GLN A 46 -8.65 -18.06 7.56
CA GLN A 46 -7.69 -19.00 8.10
C GLN A 46 -7.71 -20.35 7.37
N THR A 47 -8.90 -20.84 7.02
CA THR A 47 -9.05 -22.11 6.29
C THR A 47 -8.47 -22.03 4.88
N ILE A 48 -8.68 -20.89 4.19
CA ILE A 48 -8.20 -20.67 2.82
C ILE A 48 -6.69 -20.43 2.79
N LEU A 49 -6.17 -19.58 3.67
CA LEU A 49 -4.75 -19.21 3.68
C LEU A 49 -3.88 -20.32 4.30
N LYS A 50 -4.37 -21.00 5.33
CA LYS A 50 -3.64 -21.96 6.18
C LYS A 50 -2.49 -21.32 6.98
N GLU A 51 -2.24 -20.03 6.76
CA GLU A 51 -1.19 -19.21 7.33
C GLU A 51 -1.81 -17.94 7.91
N ASN A 52 -1.02 -17.15 8.62
CA ASN A 52 -1.46 -15.89 9.21
C ASN A 52 -1.76 -14.84 8.11
N MET A 53 -2.93 -14.20 8.17
CA MET A 53 -3.33 -13.18 7.20
C MET A 53 -2.33 -12.02 7.14
N THR A 54 -1.76 -11.64 8.27
CA THR A 54 -0.76 -10.56 8.36
C THR A 54 0.49 -10.91 7.55
N ASP A 55 0.98 -12.15 7.65
CA ASP A 55 2.16 -12.60 6.90
C ASP A 55 1.85 -12.72 5.40
N GLU A 56 0.67 -13.24 5.06
CA GLU A 56 0.22 -13.41 3.68
C GLU A 56 -0.13 -12.08 2.97
N SER A 57 -0.29 -11.00 3.73
CA SER A 57 -0.60 -9.67 3.17
C SER A 57 0.46 -9.12 2.20
N VAL A 58 1.67 -9.66 2.23
CA VAL A 58 2.79 -9.27 1.35
C VAL A 58 3.06 -10.24 0.20
N TRP A 59 2.28 -11.31 0.10
CA TRP A 59 2.49 -12.38 -0.87
C TRP A 59 2.59 -11.88 -2.33
N LEU A 60 1.73 -10.95 -2.75
CA LEU A 60 1.71 -10.44 -4.12
C LEU A 60 3.03 -9.74 -4.50
N ASN A 61 3.70 -9.10 -3.55
CA ASN A 61 5.02 -8.51 -3.76
C ASN A 61 6.08 -9.55 -4.13
N SER A 62 5.97 -10.79 -3.66
CA SER A 62 6.91 -11.87 -3.97
C SER A 62 6.81 -12.31 -5.43
N LEU A 63 5.69 -12.09 -6.09
CA LEU A 63 5.44 -12.50 -7.47
C LEU A 63 6.03 -11.54 -8.50
N ARG A 64 6.04 -10.25 -8.20
CA ARG A 64 6.42 -9.19 -9.17
C ARG A 64 7.86 -9.30 -9.69
N ASN A 65 8.75 -9.96 -8.96
CA ASN A 65 10.16 -10.12 -9.31
C ASN A 65 10.47 -11.48 -9.95
N GLN A 66 9.48 -12.36 -10.11
CA GLN A 66 9.62 -13.65 -10.77
C GLN A 66 9.22 -13.52 -12.25
N GLU A 67 10.01 -14.06 -13.17
CA GLU A 67 9.76 -13.95 -14.61
C GLU A 67 8.37 -14.49 -15.00
N ALA A 68 8.00 -15.64 -14.46
CA ALA A 68 6.71 -16.30 -14.75
C ALA A 68 5.48 -15.48 -14.29
N THR A 69 5.64 -14.59 -13.32
CA THR A 69 4.55 -13.79 -12.73
C THR A 69 4.79 -12.29 -12.84
N ALA A 70 5.77 -11.86 -13.64
CA ALA A 70 6.12 -10.45 -13.83
C ALA A 70 4.96 -9.58 -14.33
N TYR A 71 3.94 -10.19 -14.98
CA TYR A 71 2.71 -9.52 -15.38
C TYR A 71 1.91 -8.93 -14.20
N THR A 72 2.14 -9.43 -12.97
CA THR A 72 1.48 -8.88 -11.78
C THR A 72 2.03 -7.52 -11.34
N LYS A 73 3.12 -7.03 -11.93
CA LYS A 73 3.70 -5.71 -11.58
C LYS A 73 2.72 -4.56 -11.74
N ASP A 74 1.89 -4.61 -12.79
CA ASP A 74 0.93 -3.53 -13.05
C ASP A 74 -0.30 -3.61 -12.14
N TRP A 75 -0.59 -4.77 -11.55
CA TRP A 75 -1.72 -4.94 -10.63
C TRP A 75 -1.65 -4.03 -9.39
N HIS A 76 -0.43 -3.62 -9.02
CA HIS A 76 -0.21 -2.75 -7.88
C HIS A 76 -0.61 -1.29 -8.12
N PHE A 77 -1.02 -0.92 -9.35
CA PHE A 77 -1.29 0.47 -9.71
C PHE A 77 -2.74 0.65 -10.17
N PHE A 78 -3.27 1.84 -9.89
CA PHE A 78 -4.65 2.22 -10.14
C PHE A 78 -4.67 3.49 -10.99
N THR A 79 -5.13 3.39 -12.24
CA THR A 79 -5.11 4.51 -13.18
C THR A 79 -6.45 5.23 -13.19
N LEU A 80 -6.41 6.54 -13.02
CA LEU A 80 -7.55 7.44 -13.04
C LEU A 80 -7.36 8.52 -14.12
N ASP A 81 -8.44 9.16 -14.53
CA ASP A 81 -8.38 10.27 -15.46
C ASP A 81 -7.73 11.52 -14.83
N VAL A 82 -7.60 12.58 -15.63
CA VAL A 82 -7.01 13.85 -15.20
C VAL A 82 -7.74 14.54 -14.03
N ASN A 83 -8.99 14.12 -13.75
CA ASN A 83 -9.80 14.62 -12.65
C ASN A 83 -9.79 13.67 -11.44
N GLY A 84 -9.00 12.60 -11.48
CA GLY A 84 -8.96 11.57 -10.43
C GLY A 84 -10.20 10.68 -10.40
N LYS A 85 -10.85 10.46 -11.54
CA LYS A 85 -12.04 9.60 -11.66
C LYS A 85 -11.72 8.31 -12.39
N SER A 86 -12.40 7.23 -12.00
CA SER A 86 -12.27 5.93 -12.63
C SER A 86 -12.87 5.97 -14.04
N THR A 87 -12.06 5.58 -15.01
CA THR A 87 -12.48 5.37 -16.40
C THR A 87 -12.53 3.88 -16.70
N THR A 88 -12.65 3.51 -17.98
CA THR A 88 -12.47 2.12 -18.39
C THR A 88 -11.01 1.73 -18.14
N ALA A 89 -10.77 1.04 -17.03
CA ALA A 89 -9.44 0.62 -16.64
C ALA A 89 -8.90 -0.48 -17.58
N ALA A 90 -7.59 -0.45 -17.81
CA ALA A 90 -6.92 -1.51 -18.54
C ALA A 90 -7.06 -2.86 -17.81
N GLU A 91 -6.98 -3.95 -18.57
CA GLU A 91 -7.10 -5.32 -18.01
C GLU A 91 -6.13 -5.59 -16.84
N ASN A 92 -4.92 -5.02 -16.91
CA ASN A 92 -3.90 -5.17 -15.87
C ASN A 92 -3.97 -4.14 -14.74
N ASP A 93 -4.98 -3.25 -14.74
CA ASP A 93 -5.15 -2.27 -13.68
C ASP A 93 -5.56 -2.93 -12.36
N GLY A 94 -5.01 -2.44 -11.27
CA GLY A 94 -5.23 -3.00 -9.93
C GLY A 94 -6.70 -3.08 -9.52
N VAL A 95 -7.54 -2.11 -9.93
CA VAL A 95 -8.97 -2.15 -9.61
C VAL A 95 -9.67 -3.30 -10.32
N VAL A 96 -9.31 -3.58 -11.57
CA VAL A 96 -9.87 -4.70 -12.35
C VAL A 96 -9.47 -6.03 -11.72
N GLN A 97 -8.19 -6.17 -11.35
CA GLN A 97 -7.70 -7.39 -10.71
C GLN A 97 -8.30 -7.62 -9.32
N LEU A 98 -8.50 -6.56 -8.55
CA LEU A 98 -9.21 -6.65 -7.28
C LEU A 98 -10.67 -7.10 -7.46
N GLU A 99 -11.39 -6.52 -8.41
CA GLU A 99 -12.78 -6.90 -8.71
C GLU A 99 -12.90 -8.37 -9.15
N LYS A 100 -11.96 -8.84 -9.99
CA LYS A 100 -11.87 -10.27 -10.39
C LYS A 100 -11.62 -11.18 -9.18
N ALA A 101 -10.66 -10.83 -8.34
CA ALA A 101 -10.36 -11.60 -7.15
C ALA A 101 -11.56 -11.68 -6.18
N ILE A 102 -12.28 -10.57 -5.99
CA ILE A 102 -13.52 -10.54 -5.20
C ILE A 102 -14.58 -11.46 -5.82
N ALA A 103 -14.73 -11.45 -7.15
CA ALA A 103 -15.70 -12.33 -7.84
C ALA A 103 -15.37 -13.81 -7.64
N VAL A 104 -14.09 -14.19 -7.71
CA VAL A 104 -13.64 -15.56 -7.40
C VAL A 104 -14.00 -15.94 -5.97
N LEU A 105 -13.72 -15.08 -5.00
CA LEU A 105 -14.02 -15.35 -3.60
C LEU A 105 -15.53 -15.53 -3.34
N ARG A 106 -16.36 -14.74 -4.02
CA ARG A 106 -17.83 -14.89 -3.94
C ARG A 106 -18.35 -16.18 -4.57
N ASN A 107 -17.66 -16.69 -5.59
CA ASN A 107 -17.98 -17.94 -6.30
C ASN A 107 -17.13 -19.13 -5.81
N ARG A 108 -16.42 -19.04 -4.71
CA ARG A 108 -15.36 -19.94 -4.25
C ARG A 108 -15.73 -21.43 -4.22
N VAL A 109 -16.99 -21.74 -4.06
CA VAL A 109 -17.47 -23.14 -4.05
C VAL A 109 -17.35 -23.85 -5.41
N ASN A 110 -17.21 -23.07 -6.50
CA ASN A 110 -17.07 -23.56 -7.86
C ASN A 110 -15.64 -23.38 -8.42
N GLU A 111 -14.72 -22.90 -7.60
CA GLU A 111 -13.36 -22.57 -8.00
C GLU A 111 -12.35 -23.53 -7.35
N SER A 112 -11.15 -23.63 -7.92
CA SER A 112 -10.08 -24.42 -7.30
C SER A 112 -9.53 -23.74 -6.03
N ASP A 113 -9.12 -24.53 -5.06
CA ASP A 113 -8.52 -24.03 -3.81
C ASP A 113 -7.32 -23.11 -4.06
N SER A 114 -6.51 -23.41 -5.09
CA SER A 114 -5.35 -22.59 -5.44
C SER A 114 -5.76 -21.22 -5.96
N LEU A 115 -6.82 -21.14 -6.80
CA LEU A 115 -7.34 -19.88 -7.32
C LEU A 115 -7.98 -19.06 -6.21
N VAL A 116 -8.77 -19.69 -5.33
CA VAL A 116 -9.39 -19.05 -4.17
C VAL A 116 -8.32 -18.47 -3.24
N SER A 117 -7.29 -19.25 -2.95
CA SER A 117 -6.19 -18.82 -2.06
C SER A 117 -5.37 -17.66 -2.67
N ALA A 118 -5.05 -17.73 -3.97
CA ALA A 118 -4.38 -16.63 -4.67
C ALA A 118 -5.24 -15.36 -4.71
N SER A 119 -6.55 -15.52 -4.95
CA SER A 119 -7.50 -14.40 -4.98
C SER A 119 -7.64 -13.73 -3.62
N LEU A 120 -7.67 -14.49 -2.53
CA LEU A 120 -7.73 -13.92 -1.18
C LEU A 120 -6.47 -13.11 -0.86
N ARG A 121 -5.28 -13.63 -1.16
CA ARG A 121 -4.02 -12.90 -1.02
C ARG A 121 -4.00 -11.62 -1.86
N THR A 122 -4.51 -11.70 -3.09
CA THR A 122 -4.63 -10.54 -3.98
C THR A 122 -5.55 -9.48 -3.38
N VAL A 123 -6.71 -9.85 -2.85
CA VAL A 123 -7.64 -8.90 -2.18
C VAL A 123 -6.98 -8.23 -0.99
N ILE A 124 -6.35 -9.01 -0.10
CA ILE A 124 -5.68 -8.48 1.10
C ILE A 124 -4.61 -7.45 0.71
N HIS A 125 -3.81 -7.75 -0.29
CA HIS A 125 -2.72 -6.90 -0.74
C HIS A 125 -3.22 -5.64 -1.44
N LEU A 126 -4.05 -5.80 -2.48
CA LEU A 126 -4.49 -4.68 -3.33
C LEU A 126 -5.39 -3.68 -2.60
N VAL A 127 -6.14 -4.10 -1.57
CA VAL A 127 -6.83 -3.14 -0.71
C VAL A 127 -5.82 -2.24 0.04
N GLY A 128 -4.66 -2.75 0.41
CA GLY A 128 -3.56 -1.93 0.93
C GLY A 128 -3.04 -0.93 -0.12
N ASP A 129 -2.65 -1.43 -1.28
CA ASP A 129 -2.08 -0.61 -2.37
C ASP A 129 -3.01 0.52 -2.82
N MET A 130 -4.31 0.25 -2.99
CA MET A 130 -5.25 1.30 -3.44
C MET A 130 -5.45 2.45 -2.43
N HIS A 131 -5.00 2.28 -1.19
CA HIS A 131 -4.99 3.32 -0.18
C HIS A 131 -3.61 3.96 0.01
N CYS A 132 -2.61 3.48 -0.70
CA CYS A 132 -1.31 4.13 -0.82
C CYS A 132 -1.31 5.08 -2.01
N LEU A 133 -1.34 6.39 -1.78
CA LEU A 133 -1.53 7.36 -2.84
C LEU A 133 -0.42 7.32 -3.91
N SER A 134 0.73 6.74 -3.63
CA SER A 134 1.81 6.53 -4.60
C SER A 134 1.50 5.45 -5.65
N HIS A 135 0.50 4.61 -5.41
CA HIS A 135 0.02 3.62 -6.36
C HIS A 135 -1.07 4.15 -7.29
N ILE A 136 -1.59 5.36 -7.03
CA ILE A 136 -2.60 5.99 -7.87
C ILE A 136 -1.91 6.81 -8.95
N ARG A 137 -2.16 6.45 -10.21
CA ARG A 137 -1.66 7.12 -11.41
C ARG A 137 -2.75 7.99 -12.01
N ILE A 138 -2.43 9.24 -12.29
CA ILE A 138 -3.32 10.14 -13.01
C ILE A 138 -2.90 10.12 -14.48
N ASP A 139 -3.82 9.76 -15.37
CA ASP A 139 -3.55 9.65 -16.78
C ASP A 139 -3.01 10.96 -17.38
N GLY A 140 -2.03 10.84 -18.25
CA GLY A 140 -1.31 11.99 -18.82
C GLY A 140 -0.39 12.73 -17.84
N ASN A 141 -0.25 12.26 -16.57
CA ASN A 141 0.59 12.92 -15.57
C ASN A 141 1.74 12.02 -15.10
N GLU A 142 2.92 12.21 -15.71
CA GLU A 142 4.11 11.42 -15.39
C GLU A 142 4.59 11.58 -13.94
N ALA A 143 4.29 12.72 -13.28
CA ALA A 143 4.68 12.92 -11.89
C ALA A 143 4.02 11.91 -10.94
N THR A 144 2.92 11.30 -11.31
CA THR A 144 2.28 10.25 -10.51
C THR A 144 2.90 8.87 -10.71
N LYS A 145 3.84 8.74 -11.66
CA LYS A 145 4.49 7.46 -11.98
C LYS A 145 5.82 7.20 -11.25
N GLY A 146 6.21 8.02 -10.31
CA GLY A 146 7.41 7.85 -9.49
C GLY A 146 8.36 9.02 -9.66
N PHE A 147 9.04 9.63 -8.68
CA PHE A 147 9.67 10.84 -9.01
C PHE A 147 10.57 11.52 -8.08
N ASP A 148 11.51 12.23 -8.63
CA ASP A 148 12.57 12.95 -7.97
C ASP A 148 12.10 14.35 -7.57
N TYR A 149 11.80 14.57 -6.32
CA TYR A 149 11.74 15.92 -5.77
C TYR A 149 12.51 16.04 -4.47
N MET A 150 12.85 17.27 -4.16
CA MET A 150 13.64 17.60 -2.98
C MET A 150 12.68 17.77 -1.79
N VAL A 151 12.88 16.97 -0.77
CA VAL A 151 12.25 17.16 0.52
C VAL A 151 13.31 17.66 1.48
N THR A 152 13.12 18.84 2.04
CA THR A 152 13.95 19.25 3.18
C THR A 152 13.35 18.72 4.46
N ASN A 153 14.14 17.99 5.20
CA ASN A 153 13.97 17.94 6.64
C ASN A 153 14.52 19.25 7.21
N GLU A 154 13.68 20.20 7.52
CA GLU A 154 14.04 21.26 8.45
C GLU A 154 14.10 20.66 9.86
N GLY A 155 15.10 19.82 10.09
CA GLY A 155 15.39 19.30 11.42
C GLY A 155 15.81 20.45 12.33
N VAL A 156 15.35 20.45 13.56
CA VAL A 156 15.81 21.32 14.62
C VAL A 156 17.30 21.03 14.85
N GLY A 157 18.21 21.87 14.33
CA GLY A 157 19.66 21.74 14.56
C GLY A 157 20.51 22.18 13.37
N LYS A 158 21.81 22.42 13.64
CA LYS A 158 22.78 23.01 12.71
C LYS A 158 23.18 22.14 11.49
N ASN A 159 22.58 20.98 11.27
CA ASN A 159 22.89 20.06 10.18
C ASN A 159 21.64 19.76 9.33
N HIS A 160 21.14 20.77 8.64
CA HIS A 160 20.08 20.59 7.66
C HIS A 160 20.61 19.84 6.44
N LYS A 161 20.29 18.56 6.31
CA LYS A 161 20.53 17.82 5.07
C LYS A 161 19.22 17.77 4.30
N SER A 162 19.16 18.47 3.16
CA SER A 162 18.15 18.19 2.16
C SER A 162 18.39 16.80 1.57
N TRP A 163 17.35 16.02 1.39
CA TRP A 163 17.44 14.73 0.73
C TRP A 163 16.38 14.64 -0.38
N LYS A 164 16.71 13.91 -1.43
CA LYS A 164 15.76 13.65 -2.50
C LYS A 164 14.93 12.44 -2.15
N ALA A 165 13.63 12.57 -2.27
CA ALA A 165 12.71 11.45 -2.18
C ALA A 165 11.70 11.53 -3.31
N SER A 166 11.36 10.40 -3.89
CA SER A 166 10.22 10.32 -4.79
C SER A 166 8.92 10.30 -3.99
N TRP A 167 7.81 10.68 -4.64
CA TRP A 167 6.47 10.52 -4.08
C TRP A 167 6.23 9.09 -3.63
N TYR A 168 6.63 8.13 -4.48
CA TYR A 168 6.61 6.71 -4.18
C TYR A 168 7.37 6.40 -2.88
N TYR A 169 8.62 6.86 -2.75
CA TYR A 169 9.45 6.59 -1.58
C TYR A 169 8.89 7.18 -0.28
N LEU A 170 8.25 8.35 -0.33
CA LEU A 170 7.60 8.96 0.83
C LEU A 170 6.50 8.07 1.38
N TRP A 171 5.59 7.62 0.50
CA TRP A 171 4.42 6.83 0.87
C TRP A 171 4.79 5.40 1.26
N GLU A 172 5.70 4.79 0.53
CA GLU A 172 6.08 3.40 0.71
C GLU A 172 7.00 3.15 1.90
N ARG A 173 7.86 4.11 2.20
CA ARG A 173 8.94 3.91 3.16
C ARG A 173 9.04 4.96 4.23
N THR A 174 8.97 6.25 3.88
CA THR A 174 9.32 7.30 4.84
C THR A 174 8.28 7.41 5.94
N PHE A 175 7.00 7.44 5.59
CA PHE A 175 5.93 7.64 6.57
C PHE A 175 5.76 6.41 7.47
N VAL A 176 5.70 5.23 6.90
CA VAL A 176 5.54 4.00 7.66
C VAL A 176 6.83 3.55 8.33
N GLY A 177 8.00 3.87 7.77
CA GLY A 177 9.32 3.46 8.27
C GLY A 177 9.63 3.96 9.67
N ARG A 178 9.01 5.04 10.11
CA ARG A 178 9.13 5.58 11.46
C ARG A 178 8.54 4.68 12.53
N TYR A 179 7.69 3.74 12.15
CA TYR A 179 6.96 2.86 13.06
C TYR A 179 7.46 1.41 13.02
N THR A 180 8.44 1.08 12.18
CA THR A 180 8.94 -0.29 11.98
C THR A 180 9.67 -0.91 13.18
N PHE A 181 9.95 -0.14 14.22
CA PHE A 181 10.46 -0.64 15.50
C PHE A 181 9.34 -1.14 16.43
N PHE A 182 8.07 -0.92 16.07
CA PHE A 182 6.91 -1.55 16.70
C PHE A 182 6.52 -2.83 15.96
N THR A 183 5.60 -3.60 16.52
CA THR A 183 4.93 -4.67 15.77
C THR A 183 3.81 -4.10 14.90
N PRO A 184 3.46 -4.75 13.77
CA PRO A 184 2.31 -4.33 12.96
C PRO A 184 1.01 -4.24 13.80
N GLN A 185 0.80 -5.16 14.72
CA GLN A 185 -0.37 -5.15 15.62
C GLN A 185 -0.38 -3.92 16.51
N TYR A 186 0.76 -3.55 17.12
CA TYR A 186 0.83 -2.36 17.96
C TYR A 186 0.50 -1.09 17.18
N TYR A 187 1.06 -0.94 15.98
CA TYR A 187 0.79 0.22 15.15
C TYR A 187 -0.67 0.24 14.62
N ALA A 188 -1.25 -0.92 14.34
CA ALA A 188 -2.68 -1.04 14.01
C ALA A 188 -3.58 -0.56 15.17
N ASP A 189 -3.25 -0.91 16.41
CA ASP A 189 -3.98 -0.45 17.59
C ASP A 189 -3.83 1.06 17.80
N ASP A 190 -2.64 1.62 17.56
CA ASP A 190 -2.39 3.07 17.63
C ASP A 190 -3.22 3.83 16.58
N ILE A 191 -3.22 3.36 15.33
CA ILE A 191 -4.07 3.91 14.26
C ILE A 191 -5.55 3.85 14.66
N ASP A 192 -6.00 2.75 15.23
CA ASP A 192 -7.39 2.53 15.62
C ASP A 192 -7.84 3.50 16.72
N ILE A 193 -7.00 3.80 17.71
CA ILE A 193 -7.31 4.76 18.76
C ILE A 193 -7.75 6.12 18.19
N TYR A 194 -7.11 6.58 17.11
CA TYR A 194 -7.42 7.87 16.48
C TYR A 194 -8.55 7.80 15.46
N ALA A 195 -8.79 6.64 14.87
CA ALA A 195 -9.65 6.51 13.69
C ALA A 195 -10.99 5.79 13.95
N ASN A 196 -11.13 5.02 15.03
CA ASN A 196 -12.29 4.14 15.27
C ASN A 196 -13.63 4.89 15.33
N SER A 197 -13.65 6.13 15.82
CA SER A 197 -14.85 6.98 15.83
C SER A 197 -15.38 7.31 14.42
N LYS A 198 -14.55 7.15 13.39
CA LYS A 198 -14.89 7.38 11.98
C LYS A 198 -15.04 6.08 11.19
N LYS A 199 -14.91 4.92 11.82
CA LYS A 199 -14.94 3.61 11.17
C LYS A 199 -16.14 3.44 10.25
N SER A 200 -17.36 3.68 10.75
CA SER A 200 -18.60 3.53 9.96
C SER A 200 -18.64 4.39 8.70
N ALA A 201 -17.97 5.55 8.70
CA ALA A 201 -17.84 6.38 7.50
C ALA A 201 -16.71 5.88 6.59
N TYR A 202 -15.62 5.38 7.15
CA TYR A 202 -14.46 4.95 6.40
C TYR A 202 -14.69 3.64 5.65
N GLU A 203 -15.45 2.69 6.20
CA GLU A 203 -15.73 1.39 5.59
C GLU A 203 -16.68 1.45 4.38
N GLN A 204 -17.33 2.59 4.13
CA GLN A 204 -18.29 2.73 3.05
C GLN A 204 -17.65 2.74 1.65
N GLY A 205 -18.49 2.41 0.65
CA GLY A 205 -18.14 2.52 -0.76
C GLY A 205 -17.76 1.19 -1.41
N THR A 206 -17.21 1.29 -2.61
CA THR A 206 -16.77 0.18 -3.45
C THR A 206 -15.31 0.36 -3.82
N PRO A 207 -14.60 -0.68 -4.32
CA PRO A 207 -13.21 -0.53 -4.77
C PRO A 207 -13.00 0.68 -5.70
N ARG A 208 -13.88 0.89 -6.67
CA ARG A 208 -13.77 2.05 -7.58
C ARG A 208 -13.92 3.39 -6.84
N SER A 209 -14.93 3.50 -5.98
CA SER A 209 -15.09 4.74 -5.21
C SER A 209 -13.96 4.98 -4.21
N TRP A 210 -13.31 3.92 -3.73
CA TRP A 210 -12.17 4.04 -2.81
C TRP A 210 -10.95 4.61 -3.52
N VAL A 211 -10.65 4.12 -4.73
CA VAL A 211 -9.51 4.63 -5.51
C VAL A 211 -9.78 6.06 -6.00
N GLU A 212 -11.02 6.41 -6.38
CA GLU A 212 -11.40 7.79 -6.73
C GLU A 212 -11.21 8.77 -5.58
N ASN A 213 -11.56 8.37 -4.36
CA ASN A 213 -11.30 9.18 -3.16
C ASN A 213 -9.79 9.44 -2.96
N GLY A 214 -8.95 8.43 -3.23
CA GLY A 214 -7.50 8.58 -3.24
C GLY A 214 -7.02 9.47 -4.39
N GLY A 215 -7.64 9.33 -5.57
CA GLY A 215 -7.35 10.16 -6.75
C GLY A 215 -7.56 11.65 -6.50
N GLU A 216 -8.62 12.03 -5.80
CA GLU A 216 -8.85 13.42 -5.40
C GLU A 216 -7.72 13.95 -4.50
N ASP A 217 -7.19 13.13 -3.61
CA ASP A 217 -6.05 13.49 -2.76
C ASP A 217 -4.76 13.61 -3.60
N VAL A 218 -4.55 12.73 -4.60
CA VAL A 218 -3.41 12.82 -5.53
C VAL A 218 -3.50 14.07 -6.40
N VAL A 219 -4.66 14.36 -6.99
CA VAL A 219 -4.86 15.57 -7.80
C VAL A 219 -4.53 16.84 -7.00
N ARG A 220 -4.95 16.91 -5.73
CA ARG A 220 -4.58 18.01 -4.84
C ARG A 220 -3.08 18.09 -4.55
N ALA A 221 -2.37 16.97 -4.61
CA ALA A 221 -0.92 16.93 -4.39
C ALA A 221 -0.11 17.29 -5.64
N LEU A 222 -0.67 17.22 -6.86
CA LEU A 222 0.03 17.43 -8.13
C LEU A 222 0.91 18.70 -8.16
N PRO A 223 0.48 19.88 -7.66
CA PRO A 223 1.34 21.05 -7.65
C PRO A 223 2.67 20.86 -6.92
N HIS A 224 2.71 19.96 -5.92
CA HIS A 224 3.93 19.63 -5.19
C HIS A 224 4.77 18.53 -5.86
N LEU A 225 4.16 17.75 -6.76
CA LEU A 225 4.83 16.64 -7.45
C LEU A 225 5.66 17.09 -8.67
N HIS A 226 5.43 18.28 -9.17
CA HIS A 226 6.14 18.86 -10.32
C HIS A 226 7.23 19.85 -9.96
N THR A 227 7.37 20.17 -8.67
CA THR A 227 8.32 21.19 -8.24
C THR A 227 9.71 20.61 -8.02
N THR A 228 10.75 21.37 -8.39
CA THR A 228 12.13 21.16 -7.94
C THR A 228 12.42 21.92 -6.65
N GLU A 229 11.45 22.68 -6.15
CA GLU A 229 11.56 23.45 -4.92
C GLU A 229 11.41 22.54 -3.70
N LEU A 230 11.89 23.06 -2.58
CA LEU A 230 11.78 22.39 -1.29
C LEU A 230 10.30 22.35 -0.85
N ILE A 231 9.77 21.17 -0.61
CA ILE A 231 8.44 21.03 -0.06
C ILE A 231 8.48 21.44 1.42
N PRO A 232 7.64 22.40 1.86
CA PRO A 232 7.60 22.81 3.25
C PRO A 232 7.32 21.65 4.20
N THR A 233 7.97 21.64 5.36
CA THR A 233 7.79 20.58 6.37
C THR A 233 6.33 20.38 6.76
N GLN A 234 5.54 21.45 6.83
CA GLN A 234 4.10 21.39 7.14
C GLN A 234 3.32 20.59 6.09
N VAL A 235 3.70 20.68 4.81
CA VAL A 235 3.09 19.89 3.73
C VAL A 235 3.43 18.42 3.88
N ILE A 236 4.68 18.09 4.22
CA ILE A 236 5.11 16.71 4.50
C ILE A 236 4.36 16.14 5.70
N GLN A 237 4.19 16.90 6.76
CA GLN A 237 3.41 16.49 7.94
C GLN A 237 1.93 16.24 7.60
N LEU A 238 1.34 17.05 6.70
CA LEU A 238 -0.01 16.83 6.21
C LEU A 238 -0.12 15.51 5.43
N TYR A 239 0.87 15.20 4.59
CA TYR A 239 0.91 13.93 3.87
C TYR A 239 1.09 12.73 4.80
N GLU A 240 1.91 12.86 5.83
CA GLU A 240 2.07 11.83 6.86
C GLU A 240 0.77 11.56 7.63
N PHE A 241 0.05 12.61 7.99
CA PHE A 241 -1.29 12.49 8.59
C PHE A 241 -2.28 11.81 7.64
N ASN A 242 -2.30 12.19 6.36
CA ASN A 242 -3.13 11.56 5.35
C ASN A 242 -2.74 10.08 5.14
N HIS A 243 -1.47 9.73 5.20
CA HIS A 243 -1.01 8.35 5.14
C HIS A 243 -1.63 7.49 6.24
N THR A 244 -1.56 7.92 7.50
CA THR A 244 -2.17 7.23 8.64
C THR A 244 -3.70 7.07 8.46
N LYS A 245 -4.38 8.11 7.97
CA LYS A 245 -5.80 8.06 7.63
C LYS A 245 -6.11 7.05 6.52
N CYS A 246 -5.25 6.96 5.50
CA CYS A 246 -5.38 6.00 4.41
C CYS A 246 -5.21 4.57 4.90
N MET A 247 -4.24 4.30 5.78
CA MET A 247 -4.07 2.99 6.42
C MET A 247 -5.30 2.60 7.26
N ALA A 248 -5.88 3.53 8.02
CA ALA A 248 -7.11 3.27 8.76
C ALA A 248 -8.27 2.89 7.84
N LYS A 249 -8.48 3.66 6.74
CA LYS A 249 -9.49 3.35 5.73
C LYS A 249 -9.26 1.97 5.13
N ALA A 250 -8.02 1.64 4.77
CA ALA A 250 -7.67 0.34 4.20
C ALA A 250 -8.05 -0.82 5.12
N GLY A 251 -7.67 -0.75 6.40
CA GLY A 251 -7.98 -1.80 7.39
C GLY A 251 -9.48 -1.98 7.60
N TYR A 252 -10.25 -0.89 7.78
CA TYR A 252 -11.69 -0.99 7.97
C TYR A 252 -12.42 -1.49 6.73
N ARG A 253 -12.02 -1.03 5.52
CA ARG A 253 -12.59 -1.47 4.25
C ARG A 253 -12.28 -2.93 3.94
N LEU A 254 -11.05 -3.38 4.24
CA LEU A 254 -10.67 -4.79 4.11
C LEU A 254 -11.52 -5.67 5.03
N ALA A 255 -11.70 -5.28 6.29
CA ALA A 255 -12.56 -6.01 7.21
C ALA A 255 -14.02 -6.08 6.71
N ALA A 256 -14.58 -4.94 6.31
CA ALA A 256 -15.96 -4.87 5.80
C ALA A 256 -16.15 -5.74 4.55
N LEU A 257 -15.18 -5.69 3.62
CA LEU A 257 -15.20 -6.49 2.39
C LEU A 257 -15.14 -7.99 2.70
N LEU A 258 -14.21 -8.42 3.57
CA LEU A 258 -14.09 -9.84 3.93
C LEU A 258 -15.30 -10.34 4.71
N ASN A 259 -15.88 -9.51 5.58
CA ASN A 259 -17.14 -9.82 6.25
C ASN A 259 -18.31 -9.99 5.28
N ASP A 260 -18.35 -9.19 4.20
CA ASP A 260 -19.38 -9.30 3.16
C ASP A 260 -19.19 -10.55 2.29
N VAL A 261 -17.96 -10.85 1.91
CA VAL A 261 -17.61 -12.02 1.07
C VAL A 261 -17.88 -13.34 1.80
N PHE A 262 -17.63 -13.38 3.10
CA PHE A 262 -17.72 -14.60 3.91
C PHE A 262 -18.94 -14.63 4.87
N LYS A 263 -20.05 -13.99 4.46
CA LYS A 263 -21.35 -14.01 5.19
C LYS A 263 -21.83 -15.40 5.52
#